data_e0e6ef7d1898ee814bd1f9f81cf0cefe
#
_entry.id   e0e6ef7d1898ee814bd1f9f81cf0cefe
#
_cell.length_a   1.000
_cell.length_b   1.000
_cell.length_c   1.000
_cell.angle_alpha   90.00
_cell.angle_beta   90.00
_cell.angle_gamma   90.00
#
_symmetry.space_group_name_H-M   'P 1'
#
loop_
_entity.id
_entity.type
_entity.pdbx_description
1 polymer ?
#
loop_
_entity_poly.entity_id
_entity_poly.type
_entity_poly.pdbx_seq_one_letter_code
_entity_poly.pdbx_strand_id
1 'polypeptide(L)'
;RIGLAVHSPTYYSVKTTNYSTLAFNTAVDGQLQSPEFSTKYKLDTPLQINLSAAFIGTRSLISAEYIYSDYKNMQLLNESGDAKAYSYDNSDINTMLNNARTIKIGGEYKVTNNLALRAGYANQSNITKTDATKWLGAATVRTDPEFFLHNRTDYFTMGLGYREAGWYADFACTNKLTDENYYAFNSTEMYDTFKTTPASVKTSTIHFIATLGLRF
;
A
#
# COMPACT_ATOMS: atom_id res chain seq x y z
N ARG A 1 16.70 -21.72 9.84
CA ARG A 1 16.10 -20.79 10.80
C ARG A 1 14.63 -20.62 10.44
N ILE A 2 13.79 -20.49 11.46
CA ILE A 2 12.35 -20.23 11.29
C ILE A 2 12.03 -18.99 12.12
N GLY A 3 11.15 -18.14 11.62
CA GLY A 3 10.69 -16.92 12.30
C GLY A 3 9.18 -16.79 12.25
N LEU A 4 8.61 -16.29 13.34
CA LEU A 4 7.22 -15.89 13.45
C LEU A 4 7.19 -14.50 14.08
N ALA A 5 6.45 -13.57 13.46
CA ALA A 5 6.17 -12.27 14.04
C ALA A 5 4.68 -11.96 13.91
N VAL A 6 4.13 -11.34 14.94
CA VAL A 6 2.74 -10.84 14.95
C VAL A 6 2.79 -9.35 15.23
N HIS A 7 2.22 -8.56 14.34
CA HIS A 7 2.08 -7.12 14.47
C HIS A 7 0.63 -6.82 14.82
N SER A 8 0.42 -6.29 16.01
CA SER A 8 -0.90 -5.80 16.42
C SER A 8 -1.34 -4.61 15.54
N PRO A 9 -2.63 -4.31 15.47
CA PRO A 9 -3.11 -3.08 14.85
C PRO A 9 -2.39 -1.85 15.39
N THR A 10 -2.11 -0.91 14.51
CA THR A 10 -1.64 0.43 14.89
C THR A 10 -2.84 1.36 14.95
N TYR A 11 -2.93 2.12 16.02
CA TYR A 11 -4.04 3.04 16.28
C TYR A 11 -3.63 4.45 15.90
N TYR A 12 -4.22 4.98 14.83
CA TYR A 12 -4.00 6.36 14.39
C TYR A 12 -5.11 7.28 14.89
N SER A 13 -4.74 8.46 15.37
CA SER A 13 -5.68 9.57 15.57
C SER A 13 -5.45 10.59 14.47
N VAL A 14 -6.45 10.82 13.65
CA VAL A 14 -6.36 11.65 12.46
C VAL A 14 -7.25 12.88 12.63
N LYS A 15 -6.72 14.05 12.31
CA LYS A 15 -7.47 15.29 12.19
C LYS A 15 -7.38 15.76 10.74
N THR A 16 -8.52 15.92 10.10
CA THR A 16 -8.61 16.49 8.76
C THR A 16 -9.22 17.87 8.86
N THR A 17 -8.59 18.87 8.24
CA THR A 17 -9.12 20.22 8.15
C THR A 17 -9.30 20.58 6.68
N ASN A 18 -10.50 20.96 6.29
CA ASN A 18 -10.86 21.30 4.94
C ASN A 18 -11.39 22.74 4.87
N TYR A 19 -11.03 23.42 3.81
CA TYR A 19 -11.62 24.69 3.41
C TYR A 19 -11.65 24.79 1.88
N SER A 20 -12.53 25.60 1.34
CA SER A 20 -12.62 25.83 -0.09
C SER A 20 -12.39 27.31 -0.38
N THR A 21 -11.66 27.61 -1.42
CA THR A 21 -11.43 28.97 -1.90
C THR A 21 -11.99 29.11 -3.30
N LEU A 22 -12.85 30.10 -3.51
CA LEU A 22 -13.35 30.51 -4.81
C LEU A 22 -12.67 31.84 -5.21
N ALA A 23 -11.86 31.80 -6.26
CA ALA A 23 -11.32 32.99 -6.89
C ALA A 23 -12.13 33.31 -8.14
N PHE A 24 -12.50 34.57 -8.34
CA PHE A 24 -13.22 35.01 -9.51
C PHE A 24 -12.60 36.31 -10.05
N ASN A 25 -12.57 36.39 -11.38
CA ASN A 25 -12.10 37.55 -12.12
C ASN A 25 -13.27 38.03 -12.97
N THR A 26 -13.96 39.05 -12.46
CA THR A 26 -15.07 39.73 -13.13
C THR A 26 -14.73 41.22 -13.21
N ALA A 27 -15.73 42.11 -13.30
CA ALA A 27 -15.51 43.57 -13.25
C ALA A 27 -14.82 44.02 -11.92
N VAL A 28 -14.88 43.17 -10.89
CA VAL A 28 -14.14 43.29 -9.61
C VAL A 28 -13.52 41.93 -9.30
N ASP A 29 -12.19 41.89 -9.19
CA ASP A 29 -11.48 40.71 -8.74
C ASP A 29 -11.80 40.41 -7.29
N GLY A 30 -12.08 39.17 -6.96
CA GLY A 30 -12.41 38.77 -5.62
C GLY A 30 -12.04 37.34 -5.27
N GLN A 31 -11.94 37.06 -3.98
CA GLN A 31 -11.72 35.75 -3.41
C GLN A 31 -12.63 35.54 -2.21
N LEU A 32 -13.33 34.41 -2.21
CA LEU A 32 -14.15 33.96 -1.10
C LEU A 32 -13.56 32.68 -0.55
N GLN A 33 -13.42 32.58 0.77
CA GLN A 33 -12.98 31.37 1.47
C GLN A 33 -14.10 30.87 2.37
N SER A 34 -14.37 29.57 2.32
CA SER A 34 -15.30 28.96 3.26
C SER A 34 -14.72 28.95 4.67
N PRO A 35 -15.57 28.84 5.71
CA PRO A 35 -15.09 28.48 7.03
C PRO A 35 -14.31 27.17 7.00
N GLU A 36 -13.32 27.05 7.91
CA GLU A 36 -12.61 25.78 8.11
C GLU A 36 -13.53 24.76 8.77
N PHE A 37 -13.57 23.55 8.20
CA PHE A 37 -14.26 22.42 8.79
C PHE A 37 -13.24 21.36 9.19
N SER A 38 -13.21 20.98 10.47
CA SER A 38 -12.32 19.95 11.00
C SER A 38 -13.10 18.73 11.44
N THR A 39 -12.64 17.58 11.00
CA THR A 39 -13.13 16.26 11.46
C THR A 39 -12.00 15.49 12.11
N LYS A 40 -12.29 14.85 13.23
CA LYS A 40 -11.35 13.99 13.92
C LYS A 40 -11.91 12.57 13.95
N TYR A 41 -11.06 11.60 13.64
CA TYR A 41 -11.39 10.18 13.70
C TYR A 41 -10.17 9.35 14.08
N LYS A 42 -10.40 8.10 14.45
CA LYS A 42 -9.35 7.11 14.70
C LYS A 42 -9.42 6.03 13.63
N LEU A 43 -8.27 5.49 13.26
CA LEU A 43 -8.13 4.40 12.32
C LEU A 43 -7.31 3.28 12.96
N ASP A 44 -7.91 2.10 13.05
CA ASP A 44 -7.24 0.87 13.44
C ASP A 44 -6.76 0.15 12.19
N THR A 45 -5.43 -0.04 12.08
CA THR A 45 -4.82 -0.73 10.94
C THR A 45 -4.97 -2.25 11.08
N PRO A 46 -4.69 -3.04 10.01
CA PRO A 46 -4.86 -4.49 10.07
C PRO A 46 -3.86 -5.17 11.00
N LEU A 47 -4.28 -6.26 11.62
CA LEU A 47 -3.39 -7.26 12.18
C LEU A 47 -2.53 -7.86 11.07
N GLN A 48 -1.23 -8.07 11.33
CA GLN A 48 -0.33 -8.72 10.40
C GLN A 48 0.40 -9.88 11.06
N ILE A 49 0.48 -11.02 10.34
CA ILE A 49 1.21 -12.22 10.77
C ILE A 49 2.27 -12.52 9.72
N ASN A 50 3.53 -12.63 10.14
CA ASN A 50 4.66 -12.95 9.29
C ASN A 50 5.23 -14.32 9.69
N LEU A 51 5.32 -15.22 8.72
CA LEU A 51 5.98 -16.51 8.83
C LEU A 51 7.19 -16.51 7.92
N SER A 52 8.35 -16.89 8.42
CA SER A 52 9.57 -16.94 7.63
C SER A 52 10.40 -18.17 7.87
N ALA A 53 11.12 -18.60 6.86
CA ALA A 53 12.11 -19.66 6.94
C ALA A 53 13.35 -19.29 6.12
N ALA A 54 14.53 -19.67 6.62
CA ALA A 54 15.78 -19.47 5.92
C ALA A 54 16.69 -20.69 6.07
N PHE A 55 17.25 -21.11 4.95
CA PHE A 55 18.35 -22.07 4.87
C PHE A 55 19.67 -21.31 4.70
N ILE A 56 20.65 -21.63 5.53
CA ILE A 56 21.96 -20.98 5.52
C ILE A 56 23.01 -22.06 5.29
N GLY A 57 23.61 -22.05 4.12
CA GLY A 57 24.77 -22.85 3.77
C GLY A 57 26.08 -22.07 3.96
N THR A 58 27.20 -22.69 3.59
CA THR A 58 28.53 -22.08 3.71
C THR A 58 28.68 -20.83 2.84
N ARG A 59 28.15 -20.88 1.60
CA ARG A 59 28.23 -19.79 0.62
C ARG A 59 26.88 -19.30 0.12
N SER A 60 25.78 -19.89 0.59
CA SER A 60 24.44 -19.60 0.11
C SER A 60 23.48 -19.34 1.27
N LEU A 61 22.54 -18.44 1.04
CA LEU A 61 21.38 -18.22 1.87
C LEU A 61 20.15 -18.21 0.97
N ILE A 62 19.13 -18.95 1.34
CA ILE A 62 17.81 -18.89 0.71
C ILE A 62 16.79 -18.62 1.80
N SER A 63 15.88 -17.68 1.56
CA SER A 63 14.84 -17.34 2.50
C SER A 63 13.48 -17.23 1.80
N ALA A 64 12.44 -17.58 2.54
CA ALA A 64 11.06 -17.36 2.14
C ALA A 64 10.30 -16.73 3.29
N GLU A 65 9.38 -15.82 2.99
CA GLU A 65 8.50 -15.16 3.94
C GLU A 65 7.08 -15.14 3.39
N TYR A 66 6.12 -15.45 4.24
CA TYR A 66 4.70 -15.30 4.00
C TYR A 66 4.13 -14.30 5.00
N ILE A 67 3.47 -13.27 4.49
CA ILE A 67 2.83 -12.22 5.28
C ILE A 67 1.34 -12.29 5.01
N TYR A 68 0.56 -12.36 6.09
CA TYR A 68 -0.88 -12.22 6.07
C TYR A 68 -1.26 -10.89 6.73
N SER A 69 -2.10 -10.10 6.07
CA SER A 69 -2.60 -8.82 6.57
C SER A 69 -4.12 -8.79 6.50
N ASP A 70 -4.75 -8.58 7.65
CA ASP A 70 -6.21 -8.70 7.83
C ASP A 70 -6.91 -7.35 7.56
N TYR A 71 -6.89 -6.89 6.30
CA TYR A 71 -7.48 -5.61 5.92
C TYR A 71 -8.99 -5.52 6.11
N LYS A 72 -9.70 -6.65 6.08
CA LYS A 72 -11.14 -6.67 6.30
C LYS A 72 -11.59 -6.21 7.68
N ASN A 73 -10.71 -6.36 8.67
CA ASN A 73 -10.98 -6.02 10.05
C ASN A 73 -10.39 -4.66 10.47
N MET A 74 -9.97 -3.85 9.52
CA MET A 74 -9.68 -2.44 9.77
C MET A 74 -10.94 -1.73 10.23
N GLN A 75 -10.81 -0.73 11.11
CA GLN A 75 -11.95 0.01 11.64
C GLN A 75 -11.69 1.51 11.68
N LEU A 76 -12.73 2.27 11.36
CA LEU A 76 -12.85 3.69 11.63
C LEU A 76 -13.67 3.87 12.90
N LEU A 77 -13.20 4.74 13.79
CA LEU A 77 -13.87 5.09 15.04
C LEU A 77 -13.93 6.61 15.17
N ASN A 78 -14.91 7.12 15.89
CA ASN A 78 -14.94 8.54 16.22
C ASN A 78 -13.87 8.92 17.26
N GLU A 79 -13.77 10.18 17.62
CA GLU A 79 -12.80 10.69 18.60
C GLU A 79 -12.92 9.99 19.97
N SER A 80 -14.13 9.60 20.38
CA SER A 80 -14.38 8.86 21.62
C SER A 80 -14.07 7.37 21.55
N GLY A 81 -13.84 6.81 20.36
CA GLY A 81 -13.54 5.39 20.15
C GLY A 81 -14.76 4.53 19.83
N ASP A 82 -15.87 5.15 19.40
CA ASP A 82 -17.07 4.42 19.01
C ASP A 82 -17.08 4.13 17.50
N ALA A 83 -17.04 2.84 17.13
CA ALA A 83 -17.09 2.36 15.74
C ALA A 83 -18.47 2.52 15.09
N LYS A 84 -19.55 2.64 15.89
CA LYS A 84 -20.91 2.79 15.35
C LYS A 84 -21.11 4.08 14.58
N ALA A 85 -20.34 5.13 14.92
CA ALA A 85 -20.37 6.40 14.21
C ALA A 85 -19.97 6.26 12.73
N TYR A 86 -19.19 5.21 12.39
CA TYR A 86 -18.71 4.87 11.03
C TYR A 86 -19.21 3.50 10.58
N SER A 87 -20.42 3.11 10.97
CA SER A 87 -20.96 1.77 10.68
C SER A 87 -21.02 1.45 9.19
N TYR A 88 -21.39 2.42 8.35
CA TYR A 88 -21.42 2.26 6.89
C TYR A 88 -20.02 2.09 6.33
N ASP A 89 -19.08 2.97 6.68
CA ASP A 89 -17.69 2.91 6.22
C ASP A 89 -17.02 1.60 6.67
N ASN A 90 -17.26 1.15 7.89
CA ASN A 90 -16.74 -0.11 8.42
C ASN A 90 -17.38 -1.33 7.72
N SER A 91 -18.65 -1.24 7.33
CA SER A 91 -19.31 -2.26 6.50
C SER A 91 -18.65 -2.32 5.11
N ASP A 92 -18.35 -1.17 4.51
CA ASP A 92 -17.68 -1.09 3.21
C ASP A 92 -16.25 -1.65 3.29
N ILE A 93 -15.48 -1.34 4.32
CA ILE A 93 -14.17 -1.94 4.57
C ILE A 93 -14.28 -3.47 4.57
N ASN A 94 -15.20 -4.04 5.32
CA ASN A 94 -15.38 -5.49 5.43
C ASN A 94 -15.86 -6.13 4.12
N THR A 95 -16.73 -5.47 3.37
CA THR A 95 -17.31 -6.02 2.14
C THR A 95 -16.41 -5.83 0.93
N MET A 96 -15.63 -4.74 0.85
CA MET A 96 -14.87 -4.38 -0.33
C MET A 96 -13.38 -4.71 -0.25
N LEU A 97 -12.83 -4.90 0.96
CA LEU A 97 -11.43 -5.29 1.11
C LEU A 97 -11.25 -6.80 1.22
N ASN A 98 -10.09 -7.25 0.78
CA ASN A 98 -9.60 -8.62 0.96
C ASN A 98 -8.55 -8.66 2.09
N ASN A 99 -8.34 -9.87 2.63
CA ASN A 99 -7.16 -10.15 3.41
C ASN A 99 -5.98 -10.31 2.46
N ALA A 100 -5.02 -9.41 2.53
CA ALA A 100 -3.87 -9.44 1.64
C ALA A 100 -2.84 -10.48 2.07
N ARG A 101 -2.20 -11.08 1.07
CA ARG A 101 -1.11 -12.04 1.24
C ARG A 101 0.10 -11.52 0.48
N THR A 102 1.25 -11.55 1.15
CA THR A 102 2.53 -11.26 0.48
C THR A 102 3.45 -12.45 0.62
N ILE A 103 3.96 -12.94 -0.50
CA ILE A 103 4.96 -14.00 -0.55
C ILE A 103 6.26 -13.35 -0.99
N LYS A 104 7.35 -13.62 -0.25
CA LYS A 104 8.70 -13.16 -0.61
C LYS A 104 9.64 -14.35 -0.65
N ILE A 105 10.47 -14.42 -1.67
CA ILE A 105 11.54 -15.42 -1.80
C ILE A 105 12.80 -14.68 -2.18
N GLY A 106 13.90 -14.95 -1.50
CA GLY A 106 15.17 -14.33 -1.78
C GLY A 106 16.34 -15.27 -1.56
N GLY A 107 17.44 -14.97 -2.25
CA GLY A 107 18.67 -15.72 -2.12
C GLY A 107 19.91 -14.83 -2.20
N GLU A 108 20.95 -15.26 -1.51
CA GLU A 108 22.30 -14.71 -1.60
C GLU A 108 23.27 -15.86 -1.90
N TYR A 109 24.20 -15.59 -2.80
CA TYR A 109 25.32 -16.49 -3.09
C TYR A 109 26.63 -15.74 -3.06
N LYS A 110 27.56 -16.22 -2.22
CA LYS A 110 28.94 -15.70 -2.14
C LYS A 110 29.76 -16.29 -3.26
N VAL A 111 29.98 -15.52 -4.32
CA VAL A 111 30.82 -15.89 -5.46
C VAL A 111 32.28 -16.03 -5.01
N THR A 112 32.73 -15.08 -4.20
CA THR A 112 34.02 -15.10 -3.53
C THR A 112 33.86 -14.81 -2.04
N ASN A 113 34.92 -14.76 -1.26
CA ASN A 113 34.85 -14.38 0.16
C ASN A 113 34.37 -12.92 0.34
N ASN A 114 34.55 -12.09 -0.67
CA ASN A 114 34.31 -10.66 -0.65
C ASN A 114 33.07 -10.24 -1.46
N LEU A 115 32.68 -11.03 -2.47
CA LEU A 115 31.62 -10.70 -3.43
C LEU A 115 30.40 -11.60 -3.23
N ALA A 116 29.23 -11.00 -3.05
CA ALA A 116 27.95 -11.68 -2.96
C ALA A 116 26.97 -11.19 -4.04
N LEU A 117 26.25 -12.12 -4.65
CA LEU A 117 25.10 -11.87 -5.51
C LEU A 117 23.83 -12.10 -4.75
N ARG A 118 22.81 -11.27 -4.99
CA ARG A 118 21.48 -11.39 -4.39
C ARG A 118 20.42 -11.31 -5.45
N ALA A 119 19.38 -12.10 -5.29
CA ALA A 119 18.18 -12.00 -6.10
C ALA A 119 16.95 -12.26 -5.22
N GLY A 120 15.84 -11.63 -5.56
CA GLY A 120 14.59 -11.81 -4.82
C GLY A 120 13.38 -11.51 -5.67
N TYR A 121 12.29 -12.12 -5.26
CA TYR A 121 10.96 -11.90 -5.80
C TYR A 121 9.96 -11.74 -4.66
N ALA A 122 9.04 -10.79 -4.79
CA ALA A 122 7.91 -10.70 -3.90
C ALA A 122 6.62 -10.46 -4.71
N ASN A 123 5.54 -11.08 -4.26
CA ASN A 123 4.20 -10.87 -4.79
C ASN A 123 3.25 -10.49 -3.67
N GLN A 124 2.55 -9.38 -3.85
CA GLN A 124 1.47 -8.93 -2.98
C GLN A 124 0.14 -9.11 -3.72
N SER A 125 -0.79 -9.84 -3.11
CA SER A 125 -2.12 -10.03 -3.67
C SER A 125 -2.96 -8.75 -3.61
N ASN A 126 -4.11 -8.78 -4.28
CA ASN A 126 -5.09 -7.70 -4.22
C ASN A 126 -5.53 -7.40 -2.77
N ILE A 127 -5.58 -6.10 -2.45
CA ILE A 127 -6.13 -5.59 -1.18
C ILE A 127 -7.63 -5.32 -1.34
N THR A 128 -8.05 -4.89 -2.52
CA THR A 128 -9.47 -4.64 -2.85
C THR A 128 -10.06 -5.83 -3.60
N LYS A 129 -11.33 -6.12 -3.41
CA LYS A 129 -12.05 -7.10 -4.23
C LYS A 129 -12.21 -6.57 -5.65
N THR A 130 -12.34 -7.48 -6.61
CA THR A 130 -12.49 -7.13 -8.03
C THR A 130 -13.84 -6.48 -8.35
N ASP A 131 -14.82 -6.68 -7.50
CA ASP A 131 -16.17 -6.12 -7.56
C ASP A 131 -16.37 -4.95 -6.57
N ALA A 132 -15.28 -4.48 -5.93
CA ALA A 132 -15.35 -3.32 -5.05
C ALA A 132 -15.73 -2.06 -5.85
N THR A 133 -16.53 -1.20 -5.24
CA THR A 133 -17.01 0.07 -5.82
C THR A 133 -16.79 1.21 -4.84
N LYS A 134 -16.65 2.43 -5.36
CA LYS A 134 -16.59 3.64 -4.54
C LYS A 134 -17.99 4.16 -4.34
N TRP A 135 -18.51 4.14 -3.11
CA TRP A 135 -19.84 4.69 -2.80
C TRP A 135 -19.80 6.22 -2.83
N LEU A 136 -20.67 6.81 -3.63
CA LEU A 136 -20.87 8.26 -3.70
C LEU A 136 -22.24 8.56 -3.11
N GLY A 137 -22.30 8.94 -1.82
CA GLY A 137 -23.58 9.31 -1.20
C GLY A 137 -24.27 10.46 -1.96
N ALA A 138 -25.59 10.36 -2.14
CA ALA A 138 -26.39 11.29 -2.93
C ALA A 138 -26.31 12.77 -2.47
N ALA A 139 -25.91 13.01 -1.22
CA ALA A 139 -25.77 14.35 -0.63
C ALA A 139 -24.34 14.91 -0.68
N THR A 140 -23.39 14.18 -1.26
CA THR A 140 -21.97 14.58 -1.25
C THR A 140 -21.55 15.08 -2.61
N VAL A 141 -21.21 16.36 -2.72
CA VAL A 141 -20.49 16.89 -3.88
C VAL A 141 -19.05 16.38 -3.81
N ARG A 142 -18.72 15.40 -4.63
CA ARG A 142 -17.34 14.92 -4.77
C ARG A 142 -16.70 15.53 -6.01
N THR A 143 -15.45 15.94 -5.84
CA THR A 143 -14.64 16.49 -6.93
C THR A 143 -13.79 15.41 -7.61
N ASP A 144 -13.71 14.21 -7.03
CA ASP A 144 -12.88 13.08 -7.46
C ASP A 144 -13.73 11.80 -7.63
N PRO A 145 -14.49 11.69 -8.76
CA PRO A 145 -15.33 10.50 -9.01
C PRO A 145 -14.50 9.25 -9.33
N GLU A 146 -13.25 9.44 -9.76
CA GLU A 146 -12.34 8.37 -10.15
C GLU A 146 -11.82 7.58 -8.95
N PHE A 147 -11.49 6.32 -9.21
CA PHE A 147 -10.85 5.44 -8.23
C PHE A 147 -10.05 4.32 -8.88
N PHE A 148 -9.11 3.77 -8.12
CA PHE A 148 -8.29 2.64 -8.51
C PHE A 148 -8.61 1.43 -7.64
N LEU A 149 -8.70 0.26 -8.27
CA LEU A 149 -8.72 -1.03 -7.59
C LEU A 149 -7.39 -1.73 -7.81
N HIS A 150 -6.65 -1.97 -6.74
CA HIS A 150 -5.38 -2.65 -6.77
C HIS A 150 -5.57 -4.16 -6.99
N ASN A 151 -5.01 -4.70 -8.07
CA ASN A 151 -5.06 -6.13 -8.38
C ASN A 151 -3.89 -6.88 -7.75
N ARG A 152 -2.66 -6.48 -8.04
CA ARG A 152 -1.45 -7.09 -7.47
C ARG A 152 -0.24 -6.19 -7.62
N THR A 153 0.78 -6.48 -6.81
CA THR A 153 2.11 -5.89 -7.00
C THR A 153 3.17 -6.98 -6.98
N ASP A 154 4.04 -6.97 -7.98
CA ASP A 154 5.21 -7.84 -8.08
C ASP A 154 6.49 -7.02 -7.90
N TYR A 155 7.47 -7.57 -7.18
CA TYR A 155 8.78 -6.98 -7.00
C TYR A 155 9.84 -7.96 -7.46
N PHE A 156 10.73 -7.51 -8.34
CA PHE A 156 11.93 -8.21 -8.75
C PHE A 156 13.14 -7.44 -8.26
N THR A 157 14.02 -8.11 -7.51
CA THR A 157 15.19 -7.46 -6.93
C THR A 157 16.46 -8.20 -7.33
N MET A 158 17.51 -7.43 -7.61
CA MET A 158 18.88 -7.93 -7.84
C MET A 158 19.85 -7.07 -7.05
N GLY A 159 20.91 -7.67 -6.55
CA GLY A 159 21.91 -6.95 -5.78
C GLY A 159 23.31 -7.54 -5.88
N LEU A 160 24.27 -6.68 -5.72
CA LEU A 160 25.69 -6.97 -5.60
C LEU A 160 26.20 -6.40 -4.28
N GLY A 161 26.92 -7.22 -3.51
CA GLY A 161 27.57 -6.76 -2.29
C GLY A 161 29.05 -7.09 -2.31
N TYR A 162 29.92 -6.10 -2.06
CA TYR A 162 31.34 -6.29 -1.90
C TYR A 162 31.76 -5.87 -0.49
N ARG A 163 32.60 -6.69 0.16
CA ARG A 163 33.06 -6.46 1.53
C ARG A 163 34.57 -6.70 1.63
N GLU A 164 35.26 -5.75 2.24
CA GLU A 164 36.67 -5.80 2.58
C GLU A 164 36.82 -5.55 4.09
N ALA A 165 38.05 -5.69 4.62
CA ALA A 165 38.32 -5.61 6.06
C ALA A 165 37.82 -4.30 6.71
N GLY A 166 37.95 -3.16 6.03
CA GLY A 166 37.59 -1.84 6.58
C GLY A 166 36.40 -1.15 5.93
N TRP A 167 35.77 -1.74 4.88
CA TRP A 167 34.67 -1.10 4.18
C TRP A 167 33.80 -2.10 3.44
N TYR A 168 32.60 -1.66 3.04
CA TYR A 168 31.70 -2.42 2.17
C TYR A 168 30.96 -1.51 1.20
N ALA A 169 30.60 -2.06 0.08
CA ALA A 169 29.74 -1.43 -0.92
C ALA A 169 28.63 -2.40 -1.32
N ASP A 170 27.40 -1.93 -1.31
CA ASP A 170 26.23 -2.68 -1.78
C ASP A 170 25.56 -1.88 -2.90
N PHE A 171 25.15 -2.58 -3.95
CA PHE A 171 24.31 -2.05 -5.03
C PHE A 171 23.07 -2.93 -5.17
N ALA A 172 21.89 -2.31 -5.27
CA ALA A 172 20.64 -3.00 -5.48
C ALA A 172 19.80 -2.32 -6.55
N CYS A 173 19.10 -3.14 -7.34
CA CYS A 173 18.08 -2.72 -8.29
C CYS A 173 16.77 -3.42 -7.93
N THR A 174 15.70 -2.67 -7.83
CA THR A 174 14.36 -3.20 -7.60
C THR A 174 13.43 -2.71 -8.69
N ASN A 175 12.72 -3.62 -9.36
CA ASN A 175 11.62 -3.30 -10.26
C ASN A 175 10.30 -3.68 -9.56
N LYS A 176 9.45 -2.66 -9.32
CA LYS A 176 8.08 -2.81 -8.82
C LYS A 176 7.11 -2.73 -9.99
N LEU A 177 6.32 -3.77 -10.18
CA LEU A 177 5.24 -3.83 -11.16
C LEU A 177 3.90 -3.82 -10.42
N THR A 178 3.09 -2.79 -10.65
CA THR A 178 1.74 -2.68 -10.07
C THR A 178 0.71 -2.81 -11.19
N ASP A 179 -0.29 -3.64 -10.96
CA ASP A 179 -1.44 -3.84 -11.85
C ASP A 179 -2.70 -3.33 -11.13
N GLU A 180 -3.40 -2.39 -11.76
CA GLU A 180 -4.56 -1.71 -11.19
C GLU A 180 -5.64 -1.52 -12.24
N ASN A 181 -6.90 -1.51 -11.79
CA ASN A 181 -8.05 -1.14 -12.60
C ASN A 181 -8.44 0.30 -12.26
N TYR A 182 -8.38 1.16 -13.24
CA TYR A 182 -8.82 2.55 -13.15
C TYR A 182 -10.27 2.69 -13.59
N TYR A 183 -11.08 3.31 -12.74
CA TYR A 183 -12.46 3.67 -13.01
C TYR A 183 -12.59 5.19 -13.01
N ALA A 184 -13.05 5.78 -14.12
CA ALA A 184 -13.27 7.21 -14.22
C ALA A 184 -14.47 7.68 -13.37
N PHE A 185 -15.42 6.79 -13.13
CA PHE A 185 -16.59 7.03 -12.27
C PHE A 185 -17.24 5.70 -11.89
N ASN A 186 -18.10 5.72 -10.88
CA ASN A 186 -18.91 4.58 -10.48
C ASN A 186 -20.28 4.62 -11.20
N SER A 187 -20.63 3.57 -11.91
CA SER A 187 -21.88 3.48 -12.67
C SER A 187 -23.02 2.78 -11.93
N THR A 188 -22.77 2.25 -10.73
CA THR A 188 -23.70 1.32 -10.08
C THR A 188 -24.94 1.96 -9.45
N GLU A 189 -24.98 3.27 -9.30
CA GLU A 189 -26.04 3.93 -8.52
C GLU A 189 -27.17 4.54 -9.34
N MET A 190 -26.99 4.80 -10.62
CA MET A 190 -27.98 5.54 -11.37
C MET A 190 -28.83 4.69 -12.34
N TYR A 191 -28.24 3.66 -12.93
CA TYR A 191 -28.95 2.74 -13.84
C TYR A 191 -28.20 1.42 -13.93
N ASP A 192 -28.84 0.32 -13.65
CA ASP A 192 -28.34 -1.07 -13.70
C ASP A 192 -27.82 -1.50 -15.10
N THR A 193 -27.96 -0.65 -16.11
CA THR A 193 -27.63 -0.90 -17.51
C THR A 193 -26.25 -0.44 -17.97
N PHE A 194 -25.56 0.40 -17.20
CA PHE A 194 -24.24 0.94 -17.59
C PHE A 194 -23.14 0.53 -16.62
N LYS A 195 -22.57 -0.65 -16.82
CA LYS A 195 -21.34 -1.04 -16.11
C LYS A 195 -20.15 -0.34 -16.75
N THR A 196 -19.48 0.50 -15.99
CA THR A 196 -18.21 1.12 -16.43
C THR A 196 -17.15 0.03 -16.59
N THR A 197 -16.57 -0.07 -17.79
CA THR A 197 -15.42 -0.94 -18.02
C THR A 197 -14.16 -0.22 -17.54
N PRO A 198 -13.37 -0.79 -16.63
CA PRO A 198 -12.15 -0.17 -16.16
C PRO A 198 -11.06 -0.15 -17.23
N ALA A 199 -10.20 0.85 -17.17
CA ALA A 199 -8.93 0.82 -17.88
C ALA A 199 -7.89 0.05 -17.04
N SER A 200 -7.21 -0.93 -17.66
CA SER A 200 -6.09 -1.62 -17.00
C SER A 200 -4.86 -0.72 -17.03
N VAL A 201 -4.33 -0.41 -15.85
CA VAL A 201 -3.14 0.42 -15.65
C VAL A 201 -2.02 -0.45 -15.10
N LYS A 202 -0.91 -0.52 -15.83
CA LYS A 202 0.30 -1.23 -15.40
C LYS A 202 1.42 -0.23 -15.21
N THR A 203 1.89 -0.11 -13.97
CA THR A 203 2.96 0.78 -13.60
C THR A 203 4.22 0.00 -13.30
N SER A 204 5.35 0.37 -13.94
CA SER A 204 6.68 -0.17 -13.63
C SER A 204 7.54 0.93 -13.03
N THR A 205 8.07 0.68 -11.84
CA THR A 205 8.96 1.62 -11.13
C THR A 205 10.26 0.94 -10.82
N ILE A 206 11.38 1.52 -11.27
CA ILE A 206 12.72 0.98 -11.04
C ILE A 206 13.43 1.87 -10.03
N HIS A 207 13.98 1.25 -8.99
CA HIS A 207 14.80 1.91 -7.98
C HIS A 207 16.19 1.34 -8.01
N PHE A 208 17.19 2.23 -7.99
CA PHE A 208 18.61 1.90 -7.81
C PHE A 208 19.05 2.43 -6.44
N ILE A 209 19.71 1.59 -5.67
CA ILE A 209 20.22 1.91 -4.34
C ILE A 209 21.70 1.55 -4.31
N ALA A 210 22.54 2.49 -3.94
CA ALA A 210 23.95 2.28 -3.69
C ALA A 210 24.26 2.65 -2.23
N THR A 211 24.97 1.78 -1.53
CA THR A 211 25.39 1.99 -0.15
C THR A 211 26.88 1.80 -0.05
N LEU A 212 27.58 2.74 0.59
CA LEU A 212 28.99 2.63 0.97
C LEU A 212 29.09 2.78 2.49
N GLY A 213 29.78 1.87 3.14
CA GLY A 213 29.96 1.91 4.58
C GLY A 213 31.39 1.58 5.02
N LEU A 214 31.80 2.18 6.14
CA LEU A 214 33.06 1.90 6.81
C LEU A 214 32.79 0.97 8.00
N ARG A 215 33.77 0.10 8.28
CA ARG A 215 33.72 -0.85 9.39
C ARG A 215 34.95 -0.63 10.26
N PHE A 216 34.75 -0.27 11.48
CA PHE A 216 35.78 -0.02 12.49
C PHE A 216 36.00 -1.26 13.35
#